data_b7935b4b40a44a19018ec5875b63c686
#
_entry.id   b7935b4b40a44a19018ec5875b63c686
#
_cell.length_a   1.000
_cell.length_b   1.000
_cell.length_c   1.000
_cell.angle_alpha   90.00
_cell.angle_beta   90.00
_cell.angle_gamma   90.00
#
_symmetry.space_group_name_H-M   'P 1'
#
loop_
_entity.id
_entity.type
_entity.pdbx_description
1 polymer ?
#
loop_
_entity_poly.entity_id
_entity_poly.type
_entity_poly.pdbx_seq_one_letter_code
_entity_poly.pdbx_strand_id
1 'polypeptide(L)'
;MPQKICLISFDHWNYDKHIVDKLKEKGIDAFHIKIGGFKYKNNAARIANSFSKIVLGKNPKIQKRQEYILEMLEKMGVQDQILVINPEVISVEYHLKIKKYTQKYSAYLYDSVSRCPVDHLLEGVFDEIYSFDKDDVKKYGFKETTNYNYLEKQPITSPDLIKNQALYIASFDNR
;
A
#
# COMPACT_ATOMS: atom_id res chain seq x y z
N MET A 1 -11.34 7.11 -23.34
CA MET A 1 -9.97 7.27 -22.80
C MET A 1 -9.68 6.04 -21.96
N PRO A 2 -8.44 5.54 -21.89
CA PRO A 2 -8.11 4.44 -20.99
C PRO A 2 -8.37 4.83 -19.55
N GLN A 3 -8.83 3.88 -18.72
CA GLN A 3 -9.06 4.08 -17.31
C GLN A 3 -7.73 4.43 -16.61
N LYS A 4 -7.73 5.45 -15.75
CA LYS A 4 -6.56 5.88 -14.98
C LYS A 4 -6.60 5.31 -13.57
N ILE A 5 -5.63 4.50 -13.21
CA ILE A 5 -5.54 3.88 -11.87
C ILE A 5 -4.19 4.23 -11.24
N CYS A 6 -4.23 4.72 -9.99
CA CYS A 6 -3.04 4.95 -9.20
C CYS A 6 -2.98 3.99 -8.02
N LEU A 7 -1.86 3.30 -7.87
CA LEU A 7 -1.52 2.50 -6.70
C LEU A 7 -0.60 3.30 -5.79
N ILE A 8 -0.93 3.38 -4.49
CA ILE A 8 -0.08 4.01 -3.46
C ILE A 8 0.32 2.92 -2.47
N SER A 9 1.60 2.66 -2.32
CA SER A 9 2.10 1.64 -1.39
C SER A 9 3.56 1.86 -1.00
N PHE A 10 4.03 1.14 0.04
CA PHE A 10 5.46 1.11 0.37
C PHE A 10 6.27 0.27 -0.61
N ASP A 11 5.68 -0.79 -1.13
CA ASP A 11 6.32 -1.72 -2.07
C ASP A 11 7.70 -2.21 -1.60
N HIS A 12 7.78 -2.72 -0.36
CA HIS A 12 9.03 -3.12 0.28
C HIS A 12 9.84 -4.15 -0.52
N TRP A 13 9.14 -5.04 -1.23
CA TRP A 13 9.72 -6.19 -1.94
C TRP A 13 9.53 -6.11 -3.47
N ASN A 14 9.10 -4.94 -3.99
CA ASN A 14 8.69 -4.75 -5.38
C ASN A 14 7.51 -5.65 -5.83
N TYR A 15 6.70 -6.15 -4.90
CA TYR A 15 5.54 -6.98 -5.22
C TYR A 15 4.39 -6.16 -5.80
N ASP A 16 4.15 -4.99 -5.23
CA ASP A 16 3.04 -4.12 -5.63
C ASP A 16 3.23 -3.56 -7.04
N LYS A 17 4.49 -3.42 -7.48
CA LYS A 17 4.84 -3.06 -8.85
C LYS A 17 4.20 -4.02 -9.87
N HIS A 18 4.13 -5.30 -9.57
CA HIS A 18 3.56 -6.30 -10.48
C HIS A 18 2.05 -6.09 -10.70
N ILE A 19 1.32 -5.52 -9.73
CA ILE A 19 -0.08 -5.12 -9.90
C ILE A 19 -0.17 -4.06 -11.02
N VAL A 20 0.66 -3.03 -10.93
CA VAL A 20 0.69 -1.95 -11.93
C VAL A 20 1.10 -2.46 -13.31
N ASP A 21 2.10 -3.32 -13.38
CA ASP A 21 2.55 -3.91 -14.63
C ASP A 21 1.41 -4.72 -15.29
N LYS A 22 0.69 -5.53 -14.52
CA LYS A 22 -0.48 -6.29 -15.02
C LYS A 22 -1.64 -5.41 -15.46
N LEU A 23 -1.88 -4.30 -14.79
CA LEU A 23 -2.88 -3.32 -15.22
C LEU A 23 -2.50 -2.71 -16.58
N LYS A 24 -1.21 -2.35 -16.75
CA LYS A 24 -0.69 -1.82 -18.03
C LYS A 24 -0.77 -2.84 -19.17
N GLU A 25 -0.46 -4.10 -18.92
CA GLU A 25 -0.63 -5.19 -19.88
C GLU A 25 -2.09 -5.33 -20.35
N LYS A 26 -3.06 -4.95 -19.52
CA LYS A 26 -4.49 -4.91 -19.86
C LYS A 26 -4.94 -3.60 -20.53
N GLY A 27 -4.02 -2.70 -20.87
CA GLY A 27 -4.33 -1.43 -21.51
C GLY A 27 -4.84 -0.34 -20.57
N ILE A 28 -4.69 -0.52 -19.24
CA ILE A 28 -5.06 0.46 -18.23
C ILE A 28 -3.91 1.43 -18.02
N ASP A 29 -4.20 2.74 -17.96
CA ASP A 29 -3.21 3.77 -17.64
C ASP A 29 -2.92 3.76 -16.12
N ALA A 30 -1.98 2.89 -15.71
CA ALA A 30 -1.71 2.61 -14.32
C ALA A 30 -0.40 3.24 -13.85
N PHE A 31 -0.42 3.83 -12.66
CA PHE A 31 0.73 4.49 -12.01
C PHE A 31 0.98 3.92 -10.63
N HIS A 32 2.23 3.99 -10.19
CA HIS A 32 2.64 3.58 -8.85
C HIS A 32 3.33 4.73 -8.11
N ILE A 33 2.73 5.19 -7.02
CA ILE A 33 3.37 6.11 -6.08
C ILE A 33 3.93 5.30 -4.92
N LYS A 34 5.25 5.14 -4.89
CA LYS A 34 5.95 4.47 -3.79
C LYS A 34 6.11 5.44 -2.63
N ILE A 35 5.46 5.18 -1.49
CA ILE A 35 5.56 5.99 -0.26
C ILE A 35 7.03 6.11 0.20
N GLY A 36 7.80 5.04 -0.01
CA GLY A 36 9.24 5.02 0.25
C GLY A 36 10.10 5.78 -0.76
N GLY A 37 9.53 6.25 -1.87
CA GLY A 37 10.24 6.94 -2.96
C GLY A 37 10.77 8.33 -2.60
N PHE A 38 10.24 8.93 -1.52
CA PHE A 38 10.74 10.20 -1.01
C PHE A 38 12.22 10.10 -0.64
N LYS A 39 13.04 10.97 -1.24
CA LYS A 39 14.47 11.11 -0.93
C LYS A 39 14.76 12.53 -0.43
N TYR A 40 15.59 12.65 0.60
CA TYR A 40 16.08 13.97 1.04
C TYR A 40 16.94 14.60 -0.07
N LYS A 41 16.76 15.90 -0.29
CA LYS A 41 17.56 16.66 -1.28
C LYS A 41 19.06 16.66 -0.97
N ASN A 42 19.42 16.59 0.33
CA ASN A 42 20.82 16.59 0.78
C ASN A 42 20.95 15.98 2.19
N ASN A 43 22.20 15.75 2.61
CA ASN A 43 22.53 15.19 3.93
C ASN A 43 22.15 16.14 5.09
N ALA A 44 22.20 17.46 4.90
CA ALA A 44 21.83 18.43 5.92
C ALA A 44 20.33 18.32 6.28
N ALA A 45 19.47 18.16 5.28
CA ALA A 45 18.03 17.93 5.50
C ALA A 45 17.77 16.61 6.25
N ARG A 46 18.60 15.58 6.03
CA ARG A 46 18.51 14.31 6.75
C ARG A 46 18.92 14.44 8.21
N ILE A 47 20.00 15.19 8.50
CA ILE A 47 20.49 15.47 9.86
C ILE A 47 19.48 16.30 10.63
N ALA A 48 18.95 17.38 10.02
CA ALA A 48 17.91 18.22 10.62
C ALA A 48 16.66 17.42 11.01
N ASN A 49 16.27 16.45 10.18
CA ASN A 49 15.15 15.55 10.49
C ASN A 49 15.45 14.65 11.72
N SER A 50 16.67 14.13 11.80
CA SER A 50 17.08 13.30 12.95
C SER A 50 17.07 14.10 14.24
N PHE A 51 17.56 15.33 14.21
CA PHE A 51 17.54 16.25 15.34
C PHE A 51 16.10 16.60 15.77
N SER A 52 15.23 16.95 14.81
CA SER A 52 13.82 17.24 15.07
C SER A 52 13.07 16.07 15.72
N LYS A 53 13.39 14.83 15.31
CA LYS A 53 12.80 13.63 15.91
C LYS A 53 13.22 13.45 17.38
N ILE A 54 14.48 13.71 17.71
CA ILE A 54 15.03 13.51 19.06
C ILE A 54 14.55 14.63 20.00
N VAL A 55 14.60 15.88 19.56
CA VAL A 55 14.35 17.05 20.40
C VAL A 55 12.85 17.39 20.48
N LEU A 56 12.11 17.28 19.40
CA LEU A 56 10.70 17.72 19.30
C LEU A 56 9.69 16.58 19.28
N GLY A 57 10.14 15.33 19.30
CA GLY A 57 9.25 14.16 19.19
C GLY A 57 8.47 14.07 17.87
N LYS A 58 8.71 15.00 16.92
CA LYS A 58 8.04 15.04 15.62
C LYS A 58 8.82 14.20 14.62
N ASN A 59 8.11 13.47 13.77
CA ASN A 59 8.72 12.73 12.67
C ASN A 59 8.46 13.41 11.31
N PRO A 60 9.26 14.44 10.94
CA PRO A 60 9.07 15.18 9.69
C PRO A 60 9.15 14.30 8.44
N LYS A 61 9.75 13.11 8.56
CA LYS A 61 9.84 12.15 7.45
C LYS A 61 8.45 11.61 7.04
N ILE A 62 7.57 11.37 8.02
CA ILE A 62 6.20 10.91 7.73
C ILE A 62 5.46 12.00 6.97
N GLN A 63 5.50 13.23 7.47
CA GLN A 63 4.86 14.37 6.81
C GLN A 63 5.38 14.55 5.37
N LYS A 64 6.70 14.59 5.19
CA LYS A 64 7.32 14.75 3.86
C LYS A 64 6.98 13.63 2.87
N ARG A 65 6.78 12.40 3.35
CA ARG A 65 6.30 11.30 2.52
C ARG A 65 4.87 11.51 2.06
N GLN A 66 4.03 12.02 2.94
CA GLN A 66 2.64 12.32 2.61
C GLN A 66 2.54 13.52 1.65
N GLU A 67 3.34 14.57 1.88
CA GLU A 67 3.48 15.70 0.96
C GLU A 67 3.95 15.23 -0.44
N TYR A 68 4.92 14.33 -0.50
CA TYR A 68 5.39 13.75 -1.76
C TYR A 68 4.27 13.01 -2.52
N ILE A 69 3.38 12.30 -1.82
CA ILE A 69 2.23 11.66 -2.47
C ILE A 69 1.34 12.71 -3.13
N LEU A 70 1.03 13.81 -2.43
CA LEU A 70 0.20 14.89 -2.97
C LEU A 70 0.87 15.59 -4.16
N GLU A 71 2.17 15.87 -4.09
CA GLU A 71 2.93 16.44 -5.21
C GLU A 71 2.87 15.55 -6.46
N MET A 72 2.94 14.23 -6.28
CA MET A 72 2.82 13.29 -7.40
C MET A 72 1.41 13.30 -7.99
N LEU A 73 0.38 13.26 -7.14
CA LEU A 73 -1.02 13.31 -7.59
C LEU A 73 -1.36 14.63 -8.29
N GLU A 74 -0.84 15.75 -7.80
CA GLU A 74 -1.02 17.05 -8.45
C GLU A 74 -0.48 17.07 -9.89
N LYS A 75 0.68 16.46 -10.12
CA LYS A 75 1.28 16.32 -11.46
C LYS A 75 0.49 15.38 -12.38
N MET A 76 -0.10 14.33 -11.80
CA MET A 76 -0.83 13.31 -12.55
C MET A 76 -2.29 13.71 -12.83
N GLY A 77 -2.84 14.63 -12.05
CA GLY A 77 -4.24 15.01 -12.10
C GLY A 77 -5.19 13.95 -11.52
N VAL A 78 -6.48 14.10 -11.79
CA VAL A 78 -7.53 13.23 -11.25
C VAL A 78 -7.45 11.82 -11.85
N GLN A 79 -7.57 10.82 -10.99
CA GLN A 79 -7.57 9.40 -11.34
C GLN A 79 -9.01 8.85 -11.27
N ASP A 80 -9.34 7.84 -12.08
CA ASP A 80 -10.62 7.14 -11.95
C ASP A 80 -10.65 6.33 -10.65
N GLN A 81 -9.51 5.73 -10.28
CA GLN A 81 -9.39 5.01 -9.03
C GLN A 81 -8.00 5.19 -8.40
N ILE A 82 -7.96 5.36 -7.08
CA ILE A 82 -6.76 5.22 -6.27
C ILE A 82 -6.95 4.04 -5.31
N LEU A 83 -6.00 3.10 -5.33
CA LEU A 83 -5.88 2.01 -4.38
C LEU A 83 -4.69 2.26 -3.46
N VAL A 84 -4.94 2.24 -2.15
CA VAL A 84 -3.87 2.36 -1.13
C VAL A 84 -3.66 1.00 -0.47
N ILE A 85 -2.41 0.55 -0.45
CA ILE A 85 -1.99 -0.62 0.34
C ILE A 85 -1.31 -0.10 1.61
N ASN A 86 -1.61 -0.70 2.74
CA ASN A 86 -1.19 -0.26 4.07
C ASN A 86 -1.62 1.19 4.38
N PRO A 87 -2.93 1.47 4.41
CA PRO A 87 -3.45 2.82 4.60
C PRO A 87 -3.07 3.42 5.97
N GLU A 88 -2.81 2.60 6.99
CA GLU A 88 -2.47 3.00 8.35
C GLU A 88 -1.21 3.89 8.46
N VAL A 89 -0.38 3.89 7.43
CA VAL A 89 0.85 4.69 7.40
C VAL A 89 0.65 6.14 6.93
N ILE A 90 -0.57 6.45 6.48
CA ILE A 90 -0.98 7.79 6.02
C ILE A 90 -2.01 8.31 7.02
N SER A 91 -1.87 9.58 7.45
CA SER A 91 -2.84 10.17 8.38
C SER A 91 -4.18 10.45 7.71
N VAL A 92 -5.25 10.48 8.51
CA VAL A 92 -6.62 10.81 8.05
C VAL A 92 -6.66 12.11 7.25
N GLU A 93 -5.99 13.15 7.74
CA GLU A 93 -5.92 14.44 7.05
C GLU A 93 -5.39 14.32 5.62
N TYR A 94 -4.32 13.53 5.44
CA TYR A 94 -3.74 13.32 4.10
C TYR A 94 -4.59 12.40 3.24
N HIS A 95 -5.23 11.39 3.80
CA HIS A 95 -6.22 10.59 3.07
C HIS A 95 -7.34 11.44 2.50
N LEU A 96 -7.89 12.37 3.29
CA LEU A 96 -8.93 13.29 2.81
C LEU A 96 -8.44 14.22 1.70
N LYS A 97 -7.15 14.62 1.72
CA LYS A 97 -6.53 15.37 0.62
C LYS A 97 -6.36 14.50 -0.63
N ILE A 98 -5.88 13.26 -0.48
CA ILE A 98 -5.71 12.30 -1.57
C ILE A 98 -7.05 11.99 -2.24
N LYS A 99 -8.12 11.82 -1.46
CA LYS A 99 -9.47 11.54 -1.96
C LYS A 99 -9.96 12.56 -2.99
N LYS A 100 -9.49 13.81 -2.94
CA LYS A 100 -9.84 14.87 -3.91
C LYS A 100 -9.27 14.61 -5.32
N TYR A 101 -8.32 13.70 -5.45
CA TYR A 101 -7.68 13.35 -6.72
C TYR A 101 -8.23 12.07 -7.35
N THR A 102 -9.37 11.57 -6.87
CA THR A 102 -9.94 10.34 -7.43
C THR A 102 -11.46 10.31 -7.37
N GLN A 103 -12.07 9.58 -8.31
CA GLN A 103 -13.49 9.29 -8.29
C GLN A 103 -13.83 8.14 -7.35
N LYS A 104 -12.91 7.18 -7.20
CA LYS A 104 -13.04 6.04 -6.30
C LYS A 104 -11.77 5.84 -5.48
N TYR A 105 -11.90 5.90 -4.16
CA TYR A 105 -10.79 5.76 -3.23
C TYR A 105 -10.94 4.47 -2.42
N SER A 106 -10.05 3.52 -2.63
CA SER A 106 -10.11 2.19 -2.02
C SER A 106 -8.84 1.87 -1.24
N ALA A 107 -8.97 1.03 -0.21
CA ALA A 107 -7.85 0.51 0.54
C ALA A 107 -7.80 -1.03 0.46
N TYR A 108 -6.60 -1.57 0.52
CA TYR A 108 -6.34 -3.00 0.70
C TYR A 108 -5.46 -3.20 1.92
N LEU A 109 -5.96 -4.01 2.86
CA LEU A 109 -5.26 -4.33 4.09
C LEU A 109 -4.38 -5.57 3.88
N TYR A 110 -3.08 -5.39 4.02
CA TYR A 110 -2.10 -6.47 3.93
C TYR A 110 -2.05 -7.33 5.20
N ASP A 111 -2.41 -6.73 6.32
CA ASP A 111 -2.48 -7.36 7.63
C ASP A 111 -3.88 -7.19 8.22
N SER A 112 -4.25 -8.02 9.19
CA SER A 112 -5.51 -7.87 9.92
C SER A 112 -5.55 -6.58 10.73
N VAL A 113 -6.76 -6.06 10.99
CA VAL A 113 -6.95 -4.86 11.81
C VAL A 113 -6.40 -5.04 13.23
N SER A 114 -6.41 -6.27 13.75
CA SER A 114 -5.82 -6.57 15.06
C SER A 114 -4.30 -6.33 15.10
N ARG A 115 -3.63 -6.50 13.97
CA ARG A 115 -2.18 -6.27 13.85
C ARG A 115 -1.85 -4.83 13.44
N CYS A 116 -2.58 -4.30 12.48
CA CYS A 116 -2.41 -2.96 11.94
C CYS A 116 -3.74 -2.20 12.08
N PRO A 117 -3.99 -1.54 13.24
CA PRO A 117 -5.26 -0.86 13.49
C PRO A 117 -5.55 0.24 12.47
N VAL A 118 -6.75 0.21 11.90
CA VAL A 118 -7.25 1.18 10.93
C VAL A 118 -8.55 1.85 11.39
N ASP A 119 -8.96 1.66 12.65
CA ASP A 119 -10.23 2.15 13.19
C ASP A 119 -10.43 3.64 12.92
N HIS A 120 -9.36 4.42 12.96
CA HIS A 120 -9.37 5.86 12.68
C HIS A 120 -9.60 6.20 11.18
N LEU A 121 -9.63 5.22 10.30
CA LEU A 121 -9.83 5.38 8.85
C LEU A 121 -11.19 4.86 8.38
N LEU A 122 -11.99 4.23 9.26
CA LEU A 122 -13.20 3.52 8.85
C LEU A 122 -14.33 4.44 8.43
N GLU A 123 -14.40 5.66 8.99
CA GLU A 123 -15.49 6.59 8.71
C GLU A 123 -15.14 7.60 7.62
N GLY A 124 -15.83 7.50 6.48
CA GLY A 124 -15.85 8.51 5.42
C GLY A 124 -14.56 8.68 4.60
N VAL A 125 -13.51 7.94 4.91
CA VAL A 125 -12.22 8.04 4.22
C VAL A 125 -12.27 7.27 2.90
N PHE A 126 -12.52 5.98 2.95
CA PHE A 126 -12.54 5.10 1.79
C PHE A 126 -13.95 4.81 1.31
N ASP A 127 -14.12 4.63 0.00
CA ASP A 127 -15.36 4.16 -0.59
C ASP A 127 -15.50 2.65 -0.46
N GLU A 128 -14.35 1.93 -0.45
CA GLU A 128 -14.27 0.49 -0.25
C GLU A 128 -12.98 0.13 0.46
N ILE A 129 -13.06 -0.82 1.40
CA ILE A 129 -11.91 -1.45 2.04
C ILE A 129 -11.94 -2.94 1.76
N TYR A 130 -10.82 -3.48 1.33
CA TYR A 130 -10.62 -4.89 1.03
C TYR A 130 -9.73 -5.53 2.07
N SER A 131 -10.11 -6.72 2.55
CA SER A 131 -9.31 -7.52 3.47
C SER A 131 -9.35 -9.00 3.07
N PHE A 132 -8.26 -9.71 3.35
CA PHE A 132 -8.21 -11.17 3.25
C PHE A 132 -8.64 -11.84 4.57
N ASP A 133 -8.67 -11.10 5.66
CA ASP A 133 -9.04 -11.59 6.99
C ASP A 133 -10.58 -11.67 7.10
N LYS A 134 -11.09 -12.89 7.27
CA LYS A 134 -12.54 -13.14 7.33
C LYS A 134 -13.20 -12.56 8.57
N ASP A 135 -12.46 -12.46 9.67
CA ASP A 135 -12.99 -11.88 10.91
C ASP A 135 -13.14 -10.36 10.76
N ASP A 136 -12.18 -9.70 10.12
CA ASP A 136 -12.27 -8.29 9.77
C ASP A 136 -13.39 -8.01 8.78
N VAL A 137 -13.52 -8.84 7.73
CA VAL A 137 -14.62 -8.76 6.76
C VAL A 137 -15.96 -8.82 7.47
N LYS A 138 -16.15 -9.79 8.37
CA LYS A 138 -17.39 -9.98 9.12
C LYS A 138 -17.66 -8.86 10.12
N LYS A 139 -16.61 -8.40 10.82
CA LYS A 139 -16.73 -7.40 11.89
C LYS A 139 -16.97 -5.99 11.35
N TYR A 140 -16.26 -5.61 10.30
CA TYR A 140 -16.25 -4.24 9.77
C TYR A 140 -17.02 -4.08 8.45
N GLY A 141 -17.54 -5.16 7.86
CA GLY A 141 -18.22 -5.12 6.57
C GLY A 141 -17.30 -4.86 5.38
N PHE A 142 -16.03 -5.21 5.49
CA PHE A 142 -15.08 -5.05 4.39
C PHE A 142 -15.40 -6.00 3.23
N LYS A 143 -14.88 -5.70 2.06
CA LYS A 143 -14.95 -6.60 0.91
C LYS A 143 -13.91 -7.71 1.04
N GLU A 144 -14.37 -8.96 0.94
CA GLU A 144 -13.46 -10.09 0.96
C GLU A 144 -12.62 -10.13 -0.32
N THR A 145 -11.33 -10.38 -0.16
CA THR A 145 -10.40 -10.63 -1.26
C THR A 145 -9.35 -11.64 -0.82
N THR A 146 -8.51 -12.08 -1.75
CA THR A 146 -7.36 -12.92 -1.45
C THR A 146 -6.08 -12.16 -1.72
N ASN A 147 -4.97 -12.62 -1.15
CA ASN A 147 -3.67 -12.11 -1.55
C ASN A 147 -3.46 -12.35 -3.04
N TYR A 148 -2.96 -11.34 -3.74
CA TYR A 148 -2.66 -11.46 -5.16
C TYR A 148 -1.46 -12.40 -5.39
N ASN A 149 -1.54 -13.16 -6.48
CA ASN A 149 -0.44 -13.97 -6.97
C ASN A 149 0.06 -13.38 -8.29
N TYR A 150 1.31 -12.96 -8.33
CA TYR A 150 1.97 -12.40 -9.52
C TYR A 150 2.85 -13.41 -10.24
N LEU A 151 3.06 -14.59 -9.64
CA LEU A 151 3.85 -15.66 -10.24
C LEU A 151 3.05 -16.37 -11.34
N GLU A 152 3.70 -16.64 -12.44
CA GLU A 152 3.13 -17.50 -13.46
C GLU A 152 2.96 -18.93 -12.92
N LYS A 153 1.88 -19.58 -13.38
CA LYS A 153 1.60 -20.97 -13.00
C LYS A 153 2.75 -21.82 -13.46
N GLN A 154 3.53 -22.35 -12.53
CA GLN A 154 4.59 -23.30 -12.83
C GLN A 154 3.99 -24.68 -13.08
N PRO A 155 4.50 -25.43 -14.06
CA PRO A 155 4.10 -26.81 -14.22
C PRO A 155 4.44 -27.57 -12.93
N ILE A 156 3.50 -28.37 -12.43
CA ILE A 156 3.73 -29.24 -11.29
C ILE A 156 4.78 -30.27 -11.74
N THR A 157 5.89 -30.29 -11.06
CA THR A 157 6.93 -31.33 -11.26
C THR A 157 6.31 -32.68 -11.00
N SER A 158 6.75 -33.71 -11.74
CA SER A 158 6.26 -35.09 -11.56
C SER A 158 6.21 -35.47 -10.07
N PRO A 159 5.12 -36.13 -9.62
CA PRO A 159 4.99 -36.59 -8.23
C PRO A 159 6.20 -37.39 -7.73
N ASP A 160 6.88 -38.07 -8.61
CA ASP A 160 8.08 -38.90 -8.31
C ASP A 160 9.29 -38.04 -7.87
N LEU A 161 9.29 -36.75 -8.15
CA LEU A 161 10.32 -35.79 -7.72
C LEU A 161 9.97 -35.07 -6.42
N ILE A 162 8.76 -35.28 -5.90
CA ILE A 162 8.33 -34.67 -4.62
C ILE A 162 8.94 -35.51 -3.49
N LYS A 163 9.98 -34.97 -2.89
CA LYS A 163 10.52 -35.56 -1.65
C LYS A 163 9.55 -35.26 -0.52
N ASN A 164 9.37 -36.20 0.40
CA ASN A 164 8.60 -35.97 1.65
C ASN A 164 9.35 -35.01 2.59
N GLN A 165 9.47 -33.78 2.17
CA GLN A 165 10.15 -32.69 2.88
C GLN A 165 9.21 -31.49 3.00
N ALA A 166 9.14 -30.92 4.20
CA ALA A 166 8.46 -29.64 4.44
C ALA A 166 9.49 -28.53 4.54
N LEU A 167 9.28 -27.43 3.79
CA LEU A 167 10.04 -26.21 3.93
C LEU A 167 9.22 -25.21 4.76
N TYR A 168 9.76 -24.78 5.90
CA TYR A 168 9.19 -23.72 6.72
C TYR A 168 10.12 -22.51 6.67
N ILE A 169 9.61 -21.38 6.17
CA ILE A 169 10.32 -20.12 6.15
C ILE A 169 9.48 -19.10 6.93
N ALA A 170 10.01 -18.61 8.02
CA ALA A 170 9.38 -17.58 8.81
C ALA A 170 10.41 -16.65 9.44
N SER A 171 10.02 -15.39 9.67
CA SER A 171 10.76 -14.50 10.55
C SER A 171 10.42 -14.83 12.01
N PHE A 172 11.39 -14.68 12.90
CA PHE A 172 11.16 -14.79 14.32
C PHE A 172 10.28 -13.61 14.77
N ASP A 173 9.14 -13.93 15.37
CA ASP A 173 8.19 -12.94 15.90
C ASP A 173 7.94 -13.25 17.39
N ASN A 174 8.21 -12.30 18.25
CA ASN A 174 8.01 -12.39 19.70
C ASN A 174 6.54 -12.12 20.09
N ARG A 175 5.60 -12.83 19.50
CA ARG A 175 4.19 -12.76 19.90
C ARG A 175 3.92 -13.60 21.12
#